data_d1bce27b43929d00aa8bbf9f9b101c3c
#
_entry.id   d1bce27b43929d00aa8bbf9f9b101c3c
#
_cell.length_a   1.000
_cell.length_b   1.000
_cell.length_c   1.000
_cell.angle_alpha   90.00
_cell.angle_beta   90.00
_cell.angle_gamma   90.00
#
_symmetry.space_group_name_H-M   'P 1'
#
loop_
_entity.id
_entity.type
_entity.pdbx_description
1 polymer ?
#
loop_
_entity_poly.entity_id
_entity_poly.type
_entity_poly.pdbx_seq_one_letter_code
_entity_poly.pdbx_strand_id
1 'polypeptide(L)'
;MSNEILANPAPAAEKHVVQRLRPNAVGLGGVLFMTIATAAPITAMLGNVPIAVGSGNGQFAPAGFMVATLILALFAIGYAQMARFITATGAFYGFISHGLGRIVGMASGVTVTMTYIVFEAALVGIFAFFCEDLINTVFSVHIPWLILAFAMLMTTGVLSYFDISLTSRVLGLCLVLEILILTAVAVAVLIHGGGPQGFVPESINPLNAFTPAKGVVGASAGIGLFFAFWSWVGFESSAMYGEESKNPKKIIPLATLLGVIGIGVFYVFISWMAIAGTGPEQAIALAQDPNRAGEIFYGPARQYLGEWAVGVFKLLVITGSFACGMAFHNCAARYLYALGRENLFPFAGRTLGRSHSRHGSPHVASTVQTVIATLIVLLFFITGKDPYADIYTLLALLGTMGIMIVQALCAFVVIVYFHGNKENIGKGHWFKTGVAPLLGGMGMIYIVYLLFKNMAFAAGAAASSSFYHAIPWIVLACFCFGAAIAVWFYLFDAQKYRVIGRIVLTDD
;
A
#
# COMPACT_ATOMS: atom_id res chain seq x y z
N MET A 1 -70.11 3.98 -27.57
CA MET A 1 -69.06 5.00 -27.38
C MET A 1 -68.39 4.70 -26.07
N SER A 2 -67.35 3.87 -26.09
CA SER A 2 -66.52 3.49 -24.93
C SER A 2 -65.24 4.30 -24.98
N ASN A 3 -65.05 5.22 -24.01
CA ASN A 3 -63.83 5.96 -23.82
C ASN A 3 -62.77 5.03 -23.23
N GLU A 4 -61.83 4.57 -24.04
CA GLU A 4 -60.57 4.01 -23.55
C GLU A 4 -59.68 5.14 -23.05
N ILE A 5 -59.47 5.16 -21.75
CA ILE A 5 -58.43 6.02 -21.11
C ILE A 5 -57.09 5.32 -21.38
N LEU A 6 -56.35 5.88 -22.36
CA LEU A 6 -54.96 5.55 -22.60
C LEU A 6 -54.15 5.90 -21.35
N ALA A 7 -53.78 4.92 -20.54
CA ALA A 7 -52.79 5.11 -19.45
C ALA A 7 -51.46 5.50 -20.08
N ASN A 8 -50.96 6.69 -19.74
CA ASN A 8 -49.62 7.12 -20.06
C ASN A 8 -48.63 6.09 -19.55
N PRO A 9 -47.69 5.56 -20.36
CA PRO A 9 -46.66 4.66 -19.86
C PRO A 9 -45.80 5.44 -18.88
N ALA A 10 -45.63 4.89 -17.67
CA ALA A 10 -44.70 5.41 -16.68
C ALA A 10 -43.32 5.62 -17.33
N PRO A 11 -42.63 6.72 -17.02
CA PRO A 11 -41.28 6.97 -17.58
C PRO A 11 -40.41 5.77 -17.29
N ALA A 12 -39.85 5.16 -18.33
CA ALA A 12 -38.91 4.06 -18.21
C ALA A 12 -37.79 4.47 -17.27
N ALA A 13 -37.63 3.76 -16.16
CA ALA A 13 -36.51 4.00 -15.24
C ALA A 13 -35.23 4.00 -16.08
N GLU A 14 -34.53 5.14 -16.14
CA GLU A 14 -33.22 5.25 -16.82
C GLU A 14 -32.34 4.10 -16.33
N LYS A 15 -32.05 3.15 -17.19
CA LYS A 15 -31.10 2.07 -16.88
C LYS A 15 -29.76 2.73 -16.60
N HIS A 16 -29.36 2.70 -15.35
CA HIS A 16 -28.04 3.20 -14.93
C HIS A 16 -26.98 2.34 -15.61
N VAL A 17 -26.36 2.87 -16.67
CA VAL A 17 -25.26 2.20 -17.36
C VAL A 17 -24.02 2.32 -16.47
N VAL A 18 -23.59 1.19 -15.91
CA VAL A 18 -22.36 1.12 -15.12
C VAL A 18 -21.17 1.41 -16.05
N GLN A 19 -20.45 2.49 -15.80
CA GLN A 19 -19.28 2.84 -16.57
C GLN A 19 -18.11 1.93 -16.21
N ARG A 20 -17.27 1.63 -17.19
CA ARG A 20 -16.06 0.78 -17.02
C ARG A 20 -14.79 1.59 -17.24
N LEU A 21 -13.73 1.22 -16.57
CA LEU A 21 -12.38 1.71 -16.83
C LEU A 21 -11.91 1.15 -18.19
N ARG A 22 -10.81 1.71 -18.73
CA ARG A 22 -10.28 1.31 -20.05
C ARG A 22 -9.80 -0.16 -20.02
N PRO A 23 -10.50 -1.11 -20.67
CA PRO A 23 -10.12 -2.50 -20.63
C PRO A 23 -8.83 -2.73 -21.44
N ASN A 24 -8.09 -3.80 -21.11
CA ASN A 24 -6.87 -4.22 -21.81
C ASN A 24 -5.76 -3.17 -21.89
N ALA A 25 -5.77 -2.16 -21.02
CA ALA A 25 -4.79 -1.07 -21.03
C ALA A 25 -3.42 -1.49 -20.50
N VAL A 26 -3.37 -2.42 -19.53
CA VAL A 26 -2.12 -2.85 -18.88
C VAL A 26 -1.90 -4.35 -18.95
N GLY A 27 -0.65 -4.73 -19.26
CA GLY A 27 -0.17 -6.12 -19.20
C GLY A 27 0.46 -6.45 -17.84
N LEU A 28 1.03 -7.69 -17.75
CA LEU A 28 1.67 -8.17 -16.51
C LEU A 28 2.75 -7.20 -15.99
N GLY A 29 3.65 -6.72 -16.85
CA GLY A 29 4.70 -5.78 -16.45
C GLY A 29 4.15 -4.48 -15.87
N GLY A 30 3.11 -3.90 -16.49
CA GLY A 30 2.49 -2.68 -15.99
C GLY A 30 1.82 -2.88 -14.61
N VAL A 31 1.05 -3.96 -14.43
CA VAL A 31 0.44 -4.28 -13.12
C VAL A 31 1.53 -4.53 -12.08
N LEU A 32 2.57 -5.30 -12.42
CA LEU A 32 3.67 -5.60 -11.50
C LEU A 32 4.43 -4.33 -11.10
N PHE A 33 4.76 -3.45 -12.05
CA PHE A 33 5.44 -2.19 -11.76
C PHE A 33 4.60 -1.27 -10.84
N MET A 34 3.31 -1.12 -11.12
CA MET A 34 2.43 -0.33 -10.25
C MET A 34 2.34 -0.93 -8.83
N THR A 35 2.25 -2.25 -8.74
CA THR A 35 2.18 -2.97 -7.46
C THR A 35 3.46 -2.83 -6.64
N ILE A 36 4.63 -2.99 -7.27
CA ILE A 36 5.93 -2.87 -6.59
C ILE A 36 6.23 -1.40 -6.25
N ALA A 37 5.89 -0.45 -7.13
CA ALA A 37 6.05 0.97 -6.87
C ALA A 37 5.24 1.44 -5.64
N THR A 38 4.06 0.83 -5.40
CA THR A 38 3.26 1.10 -4.19
C THR A 38 3.98 0.66 -2.92
N ALA A 39 4.79 -0.41 -2.97
CA ALA A 39 5.63 -0.86 -1.86
C ALA A 39 6.92 -0.03 -1.68
N ALA A 40 7.24 0.87 -2.64
CA ALA A 40 8.35 1.84 -2.59
C ALA A 40 9.71 1.25 -2.13
N PRO A 41 10.39 0.41 -2.93
CA PRO A 41 11.55 -0.35 -2.49
C PRO A 41 12.66 0.50 -1.86
N ILE A 42 13.02 1.62 -2.47
CA ILE A 42 14.10 2.47 -1.93
C ILE A 42 13.69 3.15 -0.62
N THR A 43 12.45 3.65 -0.55
CA THR A 43 11.91 4.29 0.67
C THR A 43 11.76 3.27 1.79
N ALA A 44 11.31 2.05 1.48
CA ALA A 44 11.20 0.97 2.45
C ALA A 44 12.58 0.53 2.97
N MET A 45 13.59 0.43 2.11
CA MET A 45 14.93 0.03 2.54
C MET A 45 15.60 1.11 3.38
N LEU A 46 15.63 2.37 2.92
CA LEU A 46 16.27 3.45 3.65
C LEU A 46 15.50 3.90 4.89
N GLY A 47 14.18 3.72 4.93
CA GLY A 47 13.34 4.06 6.09
C GLY A 47 13.25 2.95 7.12
N ASN A 48 12.93 1.74 6.70
CA ASN A 48 12.54 0.66 7.63
C ASN A 48 13.72 -0.22 8.07
N VAL A 49 14.72 -0.46 7.21
CA VAL A 49 15.88 -1.30 7.56
C VAL A 49 16.68 -0.70 8.71
N PRO A 50 17.03 0.62 8.71
CA PRO A 50 17.72 1.19 9.85
C PRO A 50 16.95 1.03 11.17
N ILE A 51 15.64 1.21 11.18
CA ILE A 51 14.82 1.03 12.38
C ILE A 51 14.83 -0.43 12.83
N ALA A 52 14.68 -1.37 11.90
CA ALA A 52 14.75 -2.80 12.21
C ALA A 52 16.13 -3.20 12.75
N VAL A 53 17.21 -2.58 12.27
CA VAL A 53 18.58 -2.80 12.74
C VAL A 53 18.83 -2.13 14.09
N GLY A 54 18.50 -0.85 14.24
CA GLY A 54 18.86 -0.06 15.44
C GLY A 54 18.03 -0.37 16.67
N SER A 55 16.76 -0.68 16.50
CA SER A 55 15.81 -0.85 17.61
C SER A 55 15.06 -2.18 17.57
N GLY A 56 15.23 -2.96 16.50
CA GLY A 56 14.56 -4.24 16.29
C GLY A 56 15.48 -5.44 16.48
N ASN A 57 15.73 -6.14 15.38
CA ASN A 57 16.46 -7.43 15.32
C ASN A 57 17.99 -7.27 15.16
N GLY A 58 18.51 -6.04 15.02
CA GLY A 58 19.94 -5.85 14.80
C GLY A 58 20.40 -6.46 13.47
N GLN A 59 21.49 -7.19 13.53
CA GLN A 59 22.02 -7.93 12.36
C GLN A 59 21.04 -8.94 11.77
N PHE A 60 20.00 -9.33 12.50
CA PHE A 60 18.99 -10.30 12.07
C PHE A 60 17.76 -9.64 11.39
N ALA A 61 17.81 -8.35 11.10
CA ALA A 61 16.75 -7.68 10.35
C ALA A 61 16.40 -8.38 9.02
N PRO A 62 17.36 -8.91 8.22
CA PRO A 62 17.05 -9.69 7.02
C PRO A 62 16.20 -10.93 7.28
N ALA A 63 16.40 -11.63 8.42
CA ALA A 63 15.54 -12.73 8.84
C ALA A 63 14.11 -12.26 9.11
N GLY A 64 13.93 -11.07 9.68
CA GLY A 64 12.62 -10.42 9.85
C GLY A 64 11.91 -10.20 8.51
N PHE A 65 12.61 -9.71 7.50
CA PHE A 65 12.09 -9.59 6.14
C PHE A 65 11.76 -10.95 5.51
N MET A 66 12.53 -11.99 5.80
CA MET A 66 12.21 -13.34 5.33
C MET A 66 10.92 -13.88 5.96
N VAL A 67 10.74 -13.74 7.26
CA VAL A 67 9.50 -14.15 7.95
C VAL A 67 8.30 -13.37 7.41
N ALA A 68 8.44 -12.05 7.20
CA ALA A 68 7.41 -11.23 6.59
C ALA A 68 7.04 -11.75 5.18
N THR A 69 8.05 -12.06 4.35
CA THR A 69 7.83 -12.64 3.01
C THR A 69 7.03 -13.94 3.08
N LEU A 70 7.37 -14.85 3.99
CA LEU A 70 6.70 -16.15 4.12
C LEU A 70 5.21 -15.97 4.51
N ILE A 71 4.93 -15.15 5.50
CA ILE A 71 3.54 -14.89 5.96
C ILE A 71 2.73 -14.21 4.85
N LEU A 72 3.29 -13.18 4.21
CA LEU A 72 2.62 -12.46 3.13
C LEU A 72 2.46 -13.32 1.86
N ALA A 73 3.38 -14.23 1.56
CA ALA A 73 3.22 -15.18 0.48
C ALA A 73 2.06 -16.15 0.76
N LEU A 74 1.90 -16.63 1.99
CA LEU A 74 0.75 -17.46 2.40
C LEU A 74 -0.57 -16.69 2.25
N PHE A 75 -0.62 -15.43 2.68
CA PHE A 75 -1.76 -14.55 2.45
C PHE A 75 -2.03 -14.36 0.95
N ALA A 76 -0.98 -14.02 0.18
CA ALA A 76 -1.08 -13.74 -1.26
C ALA A 76 -1.58 -14.94 -2.08
N ILE A 77 -1.28 -16.18 -1.66
CA ILE A 77 -1.82 -17.39 -2.30
C ILE A 77 -3.36 -17.38 -2.23
N GLY A 78 -3.94 -17.10 -1.08
CA GLY A 78 -5.39 -17.02 -0.91
C GLY A 78 -6.00 -15.82 -1.66
N TYR A 79 -5.39 -14.65 -1.51
CA TYR A 79 -5.80 -13.42 -2.18
C TYR A 79 -5.81 -13.56 -3.71
N ALA A 80 -4.77 -14.19 -4.26
CA ALA A 80 -4.68 -14.48 -5.69
C ALA A 80 -5.77 -15.46 -6.17
N GLN A 81 -6.22 -16.39 -5.33
CA GLN A 81 -7.36 -17.23 -5.70
C GLN A 81 -8.66 -16.42 -5.77
N MET A 82 -8.93 -15.52 -4.82
CA MET A 82 -10.09 -14.62 -4.88
C MET A 82 -10.09 -13.80 -6.17
N ALA A 83 -8.94 -13.24 -6.55
CA ALA A 83 -8.81 -12.42 -7.76
C ALA A 83 -9.06 -13.19 -9.08
N ARG A 84 -9.00 -14.53 -9.08
CA ARG A 84 -9.39 -15.37 -10.24
C ARG A 84 -10.91 -15.47 -10.41
N PHE A 85 -11.65 -15.37 -9.32
CA PHE A 85 -13.09 -15.54 -9.33
C PHE A 85 -13.85 -14.22 -9.30
N ILE A 86 -13.24 -13.19 -8.71
CA ILE A 86 -13.86 -11.87 -8.53
C ILE A 86 -12.92 -10.82 -9.12
N THR A 87 -13.32 -10.24 -10.25
CA THR A 87 -12.61 -9.12 -10.86
C THR A 87 -13.36 -7.84 -10.57
N ALA A 88 -12.87 -7.07 -9.60
CA ALA A 88 -13.49 -5.82 -9.17
C ALA A 88 -12.44 -4.76 -8.91
N THR A 89 -12.66 -3.53 -9.36
CA THR A 89 -11.79 -2.38 -9.10
C THR A 89 -11.63 -2.09 -7.60
N GLY A 90 -12.65 -2.40 -6.81
CA GLY A 90 -12.65 -2.27 -5.35
C GLY A 90 -12.00 -3.44 -4.60
N ALA A 91 -11.22 -4.32 -5.23
CA ALA A 91 -10.43 -5.40 -4.61
C ALA A 91 -10.97 -5.94 -3.27
N PHE A 92 -10.41 -5.53 -2.12
CA PHE A 92 -10.87 -5.95 -0.78
C PHE A 92 -12.37 -5.74 -0.55
N TYR A 93 -12.90 -4.60 -0.98
CA TYR A 93 -14.33 -4.31 -0.87
C TYR A 93 -15.19 -5.38 -1.54
N GLY A 94 -14.85 -5.72 -2.77
CA GLY A 94 -15.52 -6.78 -3.54
C GLY A 94 -15.31 -8.14 -2.89
N PHE A 95 -14.09 -8.52 -2.54
CA PHE A 95 -13.79 -9.82 -1.96
C PHE A 95 -14.52 -10.04 -0.64
N ILE A 96 -14.44 -9.07 0.28
CA ILE A 96 -15.06 -9.16 1.60
C ILE A 96 -16.58 -9.17 1.49
N SER A 97 -17.15 -8.38 0.57
CA SER A 97 -18.61 -8.39 0.32
C SER A 97 -19.12 -9.74 -0.16
N HIS A 98 -18.31 -10.48 -0.94
CA HIS A 98 -18.69 -11.81 -1.43
C HIS A 98 -18.50 -12.92 -0.40
N GLY A 99 -17.55 -12.79 0.52
CA GLY A 99 -17.29 -13.82 1.52
C GLY A 99 -18.01 -13.61 2.85
N LEU A 100 -17.92 -12.41 3.45
CA LEU A 100 -18.52 -12.09 4.77
C LEU A 100 -19.79 -11.24 4.69
N GLY A 101 -20.25 -10.94 3.48
CA GLY A 101 -21.48 -10.19 3.27
C GLY A 101 -21.27 -8.67 3.17
N ARG A 102 -22.34 -7.98 2.78
CA ARG A 102 -22.32 -6.59 2.35
C ARG A 102 -21.99 -5.59 3.46
N ILE A 103 -22.39 -5.88 4.71
CA ILE A 103 -22.13 -4.99 5.86
C ILE A 103 -20.64 -4.93 6.13
N VAL A 104 -19.98 -6.08 6.28
CA VAL A 104 -18.53 -6.16 6.52
C VAL A 104 -17.75 -5.66 5.30
N GLY A 105 -18.27 -5.95 4.10
CA GLY A 105 -17.71 -5.45 2.85
C GLY A 105 -17.69 -3.94 2.78
N MET A 106 -18.81 -3.26 3.04
CA MET A 106 -18.88 -1.79 3.03
C MET A 106 -18.01 -1.18 4.14
N ALA A 107 -18.01 -1.77 5.35
CA ALA A 107 -17.13 -1.36 6.44
C ALA A 107 -15.66 -1.39 6.01
N SER A 108 -15.22 -2.49 5.42
CA SER A 108 -13.86 -2.65 4.91
C SER A 108 -13.57 -1.72 3.73
N GLY A 109 -14.54 -1.53 2.82
CA GLY A 109 -14.42 -0.62 1.67
C GLY A 109 -14.17 0.82 2.08
N VAL A 110 -14.93 1.34 3.06
CA VAL A 110 -14.73 2.70 3.61
C VAL A 110 -13.37 2.81 4.31
N THR A 111 -13.01 1.80 5.12
CA THR A 111 -11.72 1.79 5.84
C THR A 111 -10.54 1.81 4.87
N VAL A 112 -10.55 0.98 3.83
CA VAL A 112 -9.46 0.93 2.85
C VAL A 112 -9.43 2.19 1.99
N THR A 113 -10.58 2.78 1.67
CA THR A 113 -10.62 4.07 0.96
C THR A 113 -9.92 5.14 1.79
N MET A 114 -10.25 5.27 3.07
CA MET A 114 -9.56 6.18 3.99
C MET A 114 -8.06 5.88 4.04
N THR A 115 -7.68 4.61 4.15
CA THR A 115 -6.28 4.15 4.19
C THR A 115 -5.48 4.67 3.00
N TYR A 116 -5.95 4.48 1.77
CA TYR A 116 -5.22 4.93 0.58
C TYR A 116 -5.20 6.45 0.42
N ILE A 117 -6.26 7.14 0.87
CA ILE A 117 -6.31 8.60 0.93
C ILE A 117 -5.18 9.15 1.82
N VAL A 118 -5.06 8.62 3.03
CA VAL A 118 -4.06 9.12 3.99
C VAL A 118 -2.64 8.71 3.62
N PHE A 119 -2.44 7.55 2.96
CA PHE A 119 -1.12 7.18 2.46
C PHE A 119 -0.60 8.14 1.40
N GLU A 120 -1.44 8.60 0.46
CA GLU A 120 -0.99 9.63 -0.48
C GLU A 120 -0.53 10.88 0.25
N ALA A 121 -1.31 11.40 1.20
CA ALA A 121 -0.94 12.58 1.97
C ALA A 121 0.36 12.36 2.78
N ALA A 122 0.57 11.17 3.34
CA ALA A 122 1.81 10.78 4.01
C ALA A 122 3.01 10.87 3.06
N LEU A 123 2.88 10.30 1.84
CA LEU A 123 3.96 10.29 0.85
C LEU A 123 4.23 11.69 0.28
N VAL A 124 3.24 12.57 0.24
CA VAL A 124 3.43 14.00 -0.08
C VAL A 124 4.30 14.68 0.97
N GLY A 125 4.08 14.36 2.26
CA GLY A 125 4.91 14.88 3.36
C GLY A 125 6.38 14.48 3.24
N ILE A 126 6.66 13.19 3.08
CA ILE A 126 8.04 12.69 2.98
C ILE A 126 8.73 13.15 1.68
N PHE A 127 8.00 13.22 0.56
CA PHE A 127 8.52 13.79 -0.68
C PHE A 127 8.94 15.24 -0.51
N ALA A 128 8.08 16.07 0.08
CA ALA A 128 8.37 17.47 0.30
C ALA A 128 9.59 17.67 1.21
N PHE A 129 9.71 16.87 2.28
CA PHE A 129 10.85 16.87 3.18
C PHE A 129 12.17 16.57 2.45
N PHE A 130 12.23 15.47 1.70
CA PHE A 130 13.47 15.12 0.99
C PHE A 130 13.82 16.08 -0.16
N CYS A 131 12.81 16.65 -0.83
CA CYS A 131 13.03 17.68 -1.85
C CYS A 131 13.62 18.95 -1.22
N GLU A 132 13.07 19.42 -0.11
CA GLU A 132 13.55 20.59 0.61
C GLU A 132 15.00 20.38 1.08
N ASP A 133 15.29 19.24 1.70
CA ASP A 133 16.64 18.87 2.15
C ASP A 133 17.65 18.86 0.99
N LEU A 134 17.30 18.21 -0.12
CA LEU A 134 18.19 18.13 -1.29
C LEU A 134 18.43 19.52 -1.91
N ILE A 135 17.38 20.31 -2.10
CA ILE A 135 17.50 21.67 -2.71
C ILE A 135 18.32 22.57 -1.82
N ASN A 136 18.08 22.56 -0.51
CA ASN A 136 18.85 23.34 0.43
C ASN A 136 20.33 22.92 0.46
N THR A 137 20.60 21.59 0.45
CA THR A 137 21.95 21.04 0.49
C THR A 137 22.75 21.37 -0.79
N VAL A 138 22.12 21.27 -1.97
CA VAL A 138 22.82 21.41 -3.27
C VAL A 138 22.89 22.86 -3.72
N PHE A 139 21.81 23.62 -3.55
CA PHE A 139 21.68 24.98 -4.11
C PHE A 139 21.72 26.08 -3.03
N SER A 140 21.72 25.71 -1.75
CA SER A 140 21.61 26.65 -0.61
C SER A 140 20.39 27.57 -0.71
N VAL A 141 19.27 27.03 -1.27
CA VAL A 141 17.99 27.73 -1.44
C VAL A 141 16.96 27.04 -0.56
N HIS A 142 16.31 27.83 0.29
CA HIS A 142 15.19 27.35 1.10
C HIS A 142 13.87 27.55 0.37
N ILE A 143 13.25 26.45 -0.05
CA ILE A 143 11.90 26.45 -0.61
C ILE A 143 10.96 25.83 0.44
N PRO A 144 9.93 26.54 0.92
CA PRO A 144 9.01 25.96 1.90
C PRO A 144 8.41 24.64 1.41
N TRP A 145 8.45 23.62 2.26
CA TRP A 145 7.98 22.26 1.94
C TRP A 145 6.55 22.23 1.37
N LEU A 146 5.67 23.15 1.79
CA LEU A 146 4.31 23.26 1.28
C LEU A 146 4.24 23.46 -0.24
N ILE A 147 5.16 24.26 -0.80
CA ILE A 147 5.22 24.52 -2.27
C ILE A 147 5.57 23.21 -2.98
N LEU A 148 6.52 22.46 -2.45
CA LEU A 148 6.95 21.16 -2.99
C LEU A 148 5.83 20.11 -2.86
N ALA A 149 5.11 20.12 -1.74
CA ALA A 149 3.93 19.28 -1.54
C ALA A 149 2.84 19.56 -2.58
N PHE A 150 2.52 20.83 -2.83
CA PHE A 150 1.57 21.20 -3.89
C PHE A 150 2.06 20.83 -5.28
N ALA A 151 3.34 20.99 -5.58
CA ALA A 151 3.91 20.57 -6.86
C ALA A 151 3.71 19.05 -7.08
N MET A 152 3.93 18.23 -6.05
CA MET A 152 3.66 16.80 -6.12
C MET A 152 2.18 16.50 -6.34
N LEU A 153 1.28 17.07 -5.53
CA LEU A 153 -0.17 16.85 -5.62
C LEU A 153 -0.71 17.22 -7.00
N MET A 154 -0.32 18.38 -7.54
CA MET A 154 -0.74 18.82 -8.87
C MET A 154 -0.20 17.90 -9.96
N THR A 155 1.06 17.51 -9.88
CA THR A 155 1.67 16.59 -10.86
C THR A 155 0.97 15.23 -10.84
N THR A 156 0.72 14.69 -9.66
CA THR A 156 0.01 13.41 -9.46
C THR A 156 -1.42 13.50 -10.02
N GLY A 157 -2.16 14.57 -9.69
CA GLY A 157 -3.52 14.78 -10.19
C GLY A 157 -3.58 14.89 -11.72
N VAL A 158 -2.63 15.62 -12.34
CA VAL A 158 -2.53 15.76 -13.80
C VAL A 158 -2.20 14.41 -14.46
N LEU A 159 -1.19 13.68 -13.96
CA LEU A 159 -0.80 12.39 -14.52
C LEU A 159 -1.93 11.36 -14.40
N SER A 160 -2.66 11.36 -13.28
CA SER A 160 -3.76 10.43 -13.03
C SER A 160 -5.04 10.75 -13.80
N TYR A 161 -5.15 11.96 -14.36
CA TYR A 161 -6.23 12.32 -15.27
C TYR A 161 -6.15 11.56 -16.60
N PHE A 162 -4.93 11.27 -17.06
CA PHE A 162 -4.69 10.56 -18.31
C PHE A 162 -4.89 9.05 -18.18
N ASP A 163 -4.49 8.34 -19.20
CA ASP A 163 -4.52 6.89 -19.34
C ASP A 163 -3.59 6.19 -18.34
N ILE A 164 -4.04 5.10 -17.76
CA ILE A 164 -3.26 4.26 -16.83
C ILE A 164 -1.93 3.77 -17.42
N SER A 165 -1.84 3.66 -18.74
CA SER A 165 -0.59 3.23 -19.40
C SER A 165 0.51 4.29 -19.29
N LEU A 166 0.18 5.59 -19.26
CA LEU A 166 1.15 6.65 -18.97
C LEU A 166 1.65 6.53 -17.52
N THR A 167 0.73 6.41 -16.57
CA THR A 167 1.05 6.20 -15.16
C THR A 167 1.99 5.00 -14.96
N SER A 168 1.66 3.85 -15.55
CA SER A 168 2.47 2.64 -15.40
C SER A 168 3.89 2.78 -15.97
N ARG A 169 4.09 3.60 -17.01
CA ARG A 169 5.43 3.88 -17.57
C ARG A 169 6.25 4.77 -16.63
N VAL A 170 5.64 5.82 -16.08
CA VAL A 170 6.31 6.72 -15.14
C VAL A 170 6.73 5.94 -13.88
N LEU A 171 5.79 5.23 -13.26
CA LEU A 171 6.08 4.40 -12.08
C LEU A 171 7.10 3.30 -12.39
N GLY A 172 7.00 2.67 -13.56
CA GLY A 172 7.96 1.64 -14.00
C GLY A 172 9.37 2.18 -14.15
N LEU A 173 9.55 3.38 -14.71
CA LEU A 173 10.87 4.03 -14.84
C LEU A 173 11.49 4.32 -13.47
N CYS A 174 10.73 4.95 -12.56
CA CYS A 174 11.19 5.23 -11.21
C CYS A 174 11.61 3.93 -10.50
N LEU A 175 10.75 2.92 -10.53
CA LEU A 175 11.02 1.63 -9.90
C LEU A 175 12.28 0.94 -10.46
N VAL A 176 12.48 0.94 -11.78
CA VAL A 176 13.66 0.32 -12.39
C VAL A 176 14.93 1.00 -11.91
N LEU A 177 14.94 2.33 -11.82
CA LEU A 177 16.11 3.09 -11.33
C LEU A 177 16.40 2.79 -9.85
N GLU A 178 15.36 2.69 -9.01
CA GLU A 178 15.50 2.30 -7.59
C GLU A 178 16.09 0.90 -7.43
N ILE A 179 15.55 -0.08 -8.15
CA ILE A 179 16.05 -1.47 -8.12
C ILE A 179 17.48 -1.53 -8.61
N LEU A 180 17.83 -0.80 -9.66
CA LEU A 180 19.18 -0.80 -10.22
C LEU A 180 20.21 -0.29 -9.22
N ILE A 181 19.98 0.85 -8.55
CA ILE A 181 20.98 1.40 -7.62
C ILE A 181 21.12 0.51 -6.38
N LEU A 182 19.99 0.05 -5.78
CA LEU A 182 20.03 -0.85 -4.64
C LEU A 182 20.76 -2.16 -4.98
N THR A 183 20.45 -2.74 -6.15
CA THR A 183 21.10 -3.96 -6.63
C THR A 183 22.59 -3.72 -6.90
N ALA A 184 22.95 -2.60 -7.52
CA ALA A 184 24.34 -2.29 -7.83
C ALA A 184 25.21 -2.24 -6.57
N VAL A 185 24.73 -1.59 -5.50
CA VAL A 185 25.44 -1.56 -4.22
C VAL A 185 25.51 -2.95 -3.60
N ALA A 186 24.40 -3.67 -3.55
CA ALA A 186 24.36 -5.01 -2.96
C ALA A 186 25.30 -6.00 -3.70
N VAL A 187 25.30 -5.96 -5.04
CA VAL A 187 26.22 -6.78 -5.87
C VAL A 187 27.67 -6.34 -5.67
N ALA A 188 27.94 -5.05 -5.56
CA ALA A 188 29.31 -4.58 -5.27
C ALA A 188 29.81 -5.11 -3.92
N VAL A 189 28.99 -5.06 -2.86
CA VAL A 189 29.30 -5.68 -1.56
C VAL A 189 29.53 -7.18 -1.72
N LEU A 190 28.67 -7.88 -2.47
CA LEU A 190 28.78 -9.32 -2.71
C LEU A 190 30.10 -9.71 -3.41
N ILE A 191 30.49 -8.98 -4.47
CA ILE A 191 31.72 -9.24 -5.23
C ILE A 191 32.97 -9.01 -4.38
N HIS A 192 32.92 -8.05 -3.44
CA HIS A 192 34.04 -7.77 -2.53
C HIS A 192 34.07 -8.66 -1.29
N GLY A 193 33.25 -9.74 -1.24
CA GLY A 193 33.26 -10.70 -0.14
C GLY A 193 32.57 -10.24 1.14
N GLY A 194 31.68 -9.27 1.05
CA GLY A 194 31.04 -8.60 2.19
C GLY A 194 31.86 -7.43 2.70
N GLY A 195 31.57 -6.99 3.92
CA GLY A 195 32.31 -5.90 4.58
C GLY A 195 33.41 -6.40 5.52
N PRO A 196 33.74 -5.63 6.57
CA PRO A 196 34.85 -5.93 7.48
C PRO A 196 34.77 -7.29 8.16
N GLN A 197 33.57 -7.85 8.33
CA GLN A 197 33.34 -9.16 8.98
C GLN A 197 32.88 -10.23 7.98
N GLY A 198 32.92 -9.94 6.67
CA GLY A 198 32.40 -10.80 5.63
C GLY A 198 30.89 -10.97 5.68
N PHE A 199 30.41 -12.06 5.07
CA PHE A 199 28.99 -12.41 5.13
C PHE A 199 28.67 -13.05 6.49
N VAL A 200 27.56 -12.65 7.08
CA VAL A 200 27.04 -13.22 8.33
C VAL A 200 25.80 -14.07 7.99
N PRO A 201 25.95 -15.38 7.71
CA PRO A 201 24.84 -16.24 7.26
C PRO A 201 23.68 -16.33 8.27
N GLU A 202 23.98 -16.16 9.55
CA GLU A 202 22.99 -16.15 10.63
C GLU A 202 21.96 -15.03 10.48
N SER A 203 22.32 -13.95 9.73
CA SER A 203 21.44 -12.80 9.46
C SER A 203 20.20 -13.18 8.65
N ILE A 204 20.26 -14.25 7.86
CA ILE A 204 19.15 -14.72 7.04
C ILE A 204 18.48 -15.99 7.60
N ASN A 205 18.88 -16.48 8.78
CA ASN A 205 18.21 -17.59 9.43
C ASN A 205 16.85 -17.13 9.99
N PRO A 206 15.70 -17.66 9.52
CA PRO A 206 14.37 -17.20 9.93
C PRO A 206 14.12 -17.28 11.44
N LEU A 207 14.76 -18.22 12.14
CA LEU A 207 14.62 -18.38 13.59
C LEU A 207 15.20 -17.18 14.35
N ASN A 208 16.21 -16.51 13.79
CA ASN A 208 16.82 -15.33 14.40
C ASN A 208 15.94 -14.07 14.24
N ALA A 209 14.90 -14.12 13.43
CA ALA A 209 13.93 -13.01 13.30
C ALA A 209 13.27 -12.63 14.64
N PHE A 210 13.25 -13.53 15.61
CA PHE A 210 12.65 -13.30 16.92
C PHE A 210 13.67 -12.88 17.99
N THR A 211 14.93 -12.66 17.59
CA THR A 211 16.02 -12.25 18.47
C THR A 211 16.21 -10.74 18.42
N PRO A 212 16.15 -10.01 19.55
CA PRO A 212 16.39 -8.57 19.56
C PRO A 212 17.87 -8.22 19.32
N ALA A 213 18.12 -6.99 18.92
CA ALA A 213 19.47 -6.46 18.71
C ALA A 213 20.31 -6.56 19.99
N LYS A 214 21.48 -7.17 19.89
CA LYS A 214 22.39 -7.36 21.03
C LYS A 214 23.01 -6.00 21.44
N GLY A 215 23.10 -5.77 22.74
CA GLY A 215 23.73 -4.58 23.29
C GLY A 215 22.88 -3.29 23.19
N VAL A 216 21.65 -3.37 22.71
CA VAL A 216 20.74 -2.24 22.57
C VAL A 216 19.67 -2.28 23.65
N VAL A 217 19.66 -1.28 24.50
CA VAL A 217 18.65 -1.13 25.56
C VAL A 217 17.28 -0.82 24.92
N GLY A 218 16.26 -1.60 25.28
CA GLY A 218 14.90 -1.43 24.75
C GLY A 218 14.66 -2.01 23.35
N ALA A 219 15.65 -2.63 22.70
CA ALA A 219 15.44 -3.32 21.45
C ALA A 219 14.40 -4.44 21.57
N SER A 220 13.56 -4.58 20.56
CA SER A 220 12.52 -5.59 20.50
C SER A 220 12.43 -6.21 19.11
N ALA A 221 12.54 -7.53 19.04
CA ALA A 221 12.32 -8.27 17.79
C ALA A 221 10.96 -7.92 17.14
N GLY A 222 9.96 -7.61 17.96
CA GLY A 222 8.64 -7.18 17.49
C GLY A 222 8.67 -5.86 16.70
N ILE A 223 9.56 -4.93 17.04
CA ILE A 223 9.79 -3.70 16.26
C ILE A 223 10.34 -4.07 14.89
N GLY A 224 11.39 -4.88 14.83
CA GLY A 224 12.00 -5.27 13.57
C GLY A 224 11.03 -6.03 12.65
N LEU A 225 10.26 -6.98 13.20
CA LEU A 225 9.22 -7.68 12.45
C LEU A 225 8.14 -6.72 11.95
N PHE A 226 7.67 -5.79 12.79
CA PHE A 226 6.66 -4.81 12.38
C PHE A 226 7.13 -3.95 11.20
N PHE A 227 8.35 -3.40 11.26
CA PHE A 227 8.89 -2.59 10.16
C PHE A 227 9.22 -3.42 8.92
N ALA A 228 9.59 -4.70 9.08
CA ALA A 228 9.69 -5.62 7.95
C ALA A 228 8.34 -5.75 7.24
N PHE A 229 7.25 -6.03 7.95
CA PHE A 229 5.91 -6.11 7.35
C PHE A 229 5.42 -4.78 6.76
N TRP A 230 5.69 -3.65 7.41
CA TRP A 230 5.35 -2.33 6.90
C TRP A 230 5.91 -2.11 5.48
N SER A 231 7.09 -2.65 5.21
CA SER A 231 7.76 -2.51 3.90
C SER A 231 6.99 -3.11 2.72
N TRP A 232 5.99 -3.96 2.97
CA TRP A 232 5.14 -4.54 1.91
C TRP A 232 3.79 -3.85 1.73
N VAL A 233 3.45 -2.86 2.51
CA VAL A 233 2.15 -2.17 2.34
C VAL A 233 2.04 -1.64 0.92
N GLY A 234 0.98 -2.05 0.22
CA GLY A 234 0.73 -1.69 -1.18
C GLY A 234 0.83 -2.85 -2.18
N PHE A 235 1.44 -4.00 -1.85
CA PHE A 235 1.54 -5.14 -2.76
C PHE A 235 0.16 -5.68 -3.20
N GLU A 236 -0.85 -5.50 -2.39
CA GLU A 236 -2.23 -5.91 -2.64
C GLU A 236 -2.95 -5.06 -3.70
N SER A 237 -2.36 -3.93 -4.07
CA SER A 237 -2.91 -3.01 -5.08
C SER A 237 -3.10 -3.66 -6.45
N SER A 238 -2.40 -4.76 -6.74
CA SER A 238 -2.51 -5.53 -7.99
C SER A 238 -3.96 -5.82 -8.40
N ALA A 239 -4.82 -6.21 -7.46
CA ALA A 239 -6.21 -6.57 -7.75
C ALA A 239 -7.09 -5.39 -8.18
N MET A 240 -6.73 -4.16 -7.83
CA MET A 240 -7.46 -2.95 -8.23
C MET A 240 -7.36 -2.66 -9.74
N TYR A 241 -6.33 -3.18 -10.39
CA TYR A 241 -6.10 -3.03 -11.83
C TYR A 241 -6.77 -4.13 -12.66
N GLY A 242 -7.65 -4.94 -12.03
CA GLY A 242 -8.32 -6.05 -12.68
C GLY A 242 -9.10 -5.65 -13.93
N GLU A 243 -9.90 -4.58 -13.86
CA GLU A 243 -10.71 -4.12 -15.00
C GLU A 243 -9.86 -3.56 -16.16
N GLU A 244 -8.66 -3.06 -15.89
CA GLU A 244 -7.77 -2.45 -16.87
C GLU A 244 -6.74 -3.47 -17.42
N SER A 245 -6.67 -4.66 -16.83
CA SER A 245 -5.72 -5.71 -17.19
C SER A 245 -6.15 -6.48 -18.45
N LYS A 246 -5.17 -6.88 -19.29
CA LYS A 246 -5.41 -7.65 -20.52
C LYS A 246 -6.02 -9.03 -20.28
N ASN A 247 -5.69 -9.68 -19.19
CA ASN A 247 -6.24 -10.97 -18.77
C ASN A 247 -6.24 -11.03 -17.25
N PRO A 248 -7.25 -10.42 -16.60
CA PRO A 248 -7.24 -10.24 -15.14
C PRO A 248 -7.14 -11.56 -14.39
N LYS A 249 -7.83 -12.61 -14.81
CA LYS A 249 -7.83 -13.93 -14.14
C LYS A 249 -6.45 -14.63 -14.12
N LYS A 250 -5.52 -14.25 -15.02
CA LYS A 250 -4.15 -14.76 -15.05
C LYS A 250 -3.15 -13.72 -14.54
N ILE A 251 -3.25 -12.48 -15.01
CA ILE A 251 -2.28 -11.43 -14.73
C ILE A 251 -2.31 -11.01 -13.28
N ILE A 252 -3.49 -10.78 -12.69
CA ILE A 252 -3.59 -10.30 -11.31
C ILE A 252 -3.01 -11.32 -10.30
N PRO A 253 -3.42 -12.61 -10.31
CA PRO A 253 -2.81 -13.62 -9.45
C PRO A 253 -1.31 -13.74 -9.60
N LEU A 254 -0.82 -13.71 -10.85
CA LEU A 254 0.61 -13.81 -11.12
C LEU A 254 1.38 -12.57 -10.65
N ALA A 255 0.86 -11.37 -10.91
CA ALA A 255 1.47 -10.11 -10.45
C ALA A 255 1.53 -10.04 -8.92
N THR A 256 0.46 -10.45 -8.23
CA THR A 256 0.42 -10.50 -6.76
C THR A 256 1.52 -11.42 -6.20
N LEU A 257 1.60 -12.65 -6.69
CA LEU A 257 2.58 -13.62 -6.19
C LEU A 257 4.02 -13.22 -6.55
N LEU A 258 4.26 -12.81 -7.80
CA LEU A 258 5.58 -12.31 -8.22
C LEU A 258 5.97 -11.05 -7.46
N GLY A 259 5.02 -10.14 -7.19
CA GLY A 259 5.26 -8.95 -6.40
C GLY A 259 5.71 -9.31 -4.99
N VAL A 260 4.93 -10.11 -4.26
CA VAL A 260 5.27 -10.47 -2.87
C VAL A 260 6.59 -11.22 -2.78
N ILE A 261 6.77 -12.28 -3.58
CA ILE A 261 7.97 -13.12 -3.50
C ILE A 261 9.19 -12.37 -4.06
N GLY A 262 9.03 -11.65 -5.18
CA GLY A 262 10.12 -10.90 -5.80
C GLY A 262 10.62 -9.77 -4.90
N ILE A 263 9.71 -8.97 -4.34
CA ILE A 263 10.07 -7.92 -3.36
C ILE A 263 10.70 -8.58 -2.13
N GLY A 264 10.18 -9.71 -1.67
CA GLY A 264 10.70 -10.40 -0.50
C GLY A 264 12.13 -10.86 -0.65
N VAL A 265 12.44 -11.56 -1.74
CA VAL A 265 13.82 -11.98 -2.06
C VAL A 265 14.73 -10.75 -2.18
N PHE A 266 14.24 -9.71 -2.84
CA PHE A 266 14.95 -8.45 -3.00
C PHE A 266 15.24 -7.78 -1.65
N TYR A 267 14.26 -7.62 -0.78
CA TYR A 267 14.43 -6.96 0.52
C TYR A 267 15.37 -7.73 1.45
N VAL A 268 15.27 -9.04 1.49
CA VAL A 268 16.20 -9.90 2.24
C VAL A 268 17.63 -9.73 1.74
N PHE A 269 17.82 -9.77 0.41
CA PHE A 269 19.15 -9.62 -0.20
C PHE A 269 19.74 -8.23 0.04
N ILE A 270 18.97 -7.17 -0.21
CA ILE A 270 19.43 -5.78 -0.06
C ILE A 270 19.76 -5.45 1.40
N SER A 271 18.88 -5.83 2.35
CA SER A 271 19.13 -5.58 3.78
C SER A 271 20.33 -6.37 4.30
N TRP A 272 20.47 -7.63 3.84
CA TRP A 272 21.63 -8.44 4.21
C TRP A 272 22.94 -7.84 3.71
N MET A 273 23.01 -7.44 2.44
CA MET A 273 24.21 -6.83 1.87
C MET A 273 24.52 -5.46 2.49
N ALA A 274 23.51 -4.66 2.81
CA ALA A 274 23.71 -3.38 3.49
C ALA A 274 24.36 -3.57 4.88
N ILE A 275 23.87 -4.54 5.67
CA ILE A 275 24.42 -4.86 6.99
C ILE A 275 25.82 -5.50 6.87
N ALA A 276 26.02 -6.43 5.93
CA ALA A 276 27.33 -7.03 5.69
C ALA A 276 28.37 -5.99 5.26
N GLY A 277 28.02 -5.13 4.28
CA GLY A 277 28.91 -4.10 3.75
C GLY A 277 29.32 -3.03 4.78
N THR A 278 28.43 -2.74 5.72
CA THR A 278 28.70 -1.79 6.82
C THR A 278 29.44 -2.49 7.98
N GLY A 279 29.20 -3.77 8.19
CA GLY A 279 29.55 -4.55 9.38
C GLY A 279 28.45 -4.51 10.44
N PRO A 280 28.05 -5.66 11.01
CA PRO A 280 26.89 -5.77 11.90
C PRO A 280 26.87 -4.83 13.10
N GLU A 281 28.00 -4.72 13.82
CA GLU A 281 28.10 -3.85 14.99
C GLU A 281 28.03 -2.35 14.62
N GLN A 282 28.72 -1.98 13.54
CA GLN A 282 28.68 -0.61 13.03
C GLN A 282 27.29 -0.25 12.47
N ALA A 283 26.62 -1.18 11.81
CA ALA A 283 25.26 -0.98 11.32
C ALA A 283 24.29 -0.68 12.46
N ILE A 284 24.39 -1.42 13.59
CA ILE A 284 23.58 -1.15 14.79
C ILE A 284 23.89 0.24 15.35
N ALA A 285 25.18 0.60 15.48
CA ALA A 285 25.58 1.90 16.02
C ALA A 285 25.12 3.08 15.15
N LEU A 286 25.21 2.95 13.81
CA LEU A 286 24.70 3.95 12.86
C LEU A 286 23.18 4.07 12.91
N ALA A 287 22.47 2.93 13.01
CA ALA A 287 21.03 2.88 13.04
C ALA A 287 20.40 3.50 14.30
N GLN A 288 21.15 3.61 15.40
CA GLN A 288 20.69 4.25 16.63
C GLN A 288 20.72 5.79 16.57
N ASP A 289 21.47 6.36 15.64
CA ASP A 289 21.50 7.80 15.39
C ASP A 289 20.63 8.14 14.17
N PRO A 290 19.46 8.79 14.35
CA PRO A 290 18.57 9.14 13.25
C PRO A 290 19.24 9.94 12.13
N ASN A 291 20.24 10.77 12.44
CA ASN A 291 20.96 11.58 11.47
C ASN A 291 21.96 10.76 10.63
N ARG A 292 22.34 9.58 11.10
CA ARG A 292 23.33 8.69 10.48
C ARG A 292 22.73 7.37 10.00
N ALA A 293 21.46 7.12 10.26
CA ALA A 293 20.80 5.86 9.95
C ALA A 293 20.88 5.48 8.46
N GLY A 294 20.86 6.45 7.56
CA GLY A 294 21.02 6.26 6.11
C GLY A 294 22.43 5.76 5.71
N GLU A 295 23.45 5.96 6.57
CA GLU A 295 24.82 5.52 6.28
C GLU A 295 24.97 3.99 6.18
N ILE A 296 23.99 3.21 6.68
CA ILE A 296 23.93 1.76 6.45
C ILE A 296 23.90 1.44 4.95
N PHE A 297 23.31 2.32 4.13
CA PHE A 297 23.28 2.22 2.67
C PHE A 297 24.29 3.13 1.99
N TYR A 298 24.44 4.37 2.47
CA TYR A 298 25.35 5.35 1.86
C TYR A 298 26.82 5.00 2.08
N GLY A 299 27.16 4.41 3.23
CA GLY A 299 28.53 3.95 3.52
C GLY A 299 29.04 2.94 2.49
N PRO A 300 28.39 1.79 2.32
CA PRO A 300 28.72 0.82 1.27
C PRO A 300 28.64 1.39 -0.16
N ALA A 301 27.65 2.25 -0.45
CA ALA A 301 27.55 2.89 -1.75
C ALA A 301 28.80 3.76 -2.04
N ARG A 302 29.20 4.58 -1.08
CA ARG A 302 30.41 5.41 -1.17
C ARG A 302 31.68 4.58 -1.30
N GLN A 303 31.79 3.54 -0.49
CA GLN A 303 32.98 2.69 -0.45
C GLN A 303 33.20 1.90 -1.73
N TYR A 304 32.15 1.29 -2.29
CA TYR A 304 32.28 0.34 -3.40
C TYR A 304 31.95 0.94 -4.78
N LEU A 305 31.15 1.99 -4.86
CA LEU A 305 30.76 2.63 -6.13
C LEU A 305 31.25 4.09 -6.23
N GLY A 306 31.54 4.74 -5.13
CA GLY A 306 31.96 6.14 -5.07
C GLY A 306 30.85 7.11 -4.65
N GLU A 307 31.23 8.37 -4.42
CA GLU A 307 30.36 9.42 -3.89
C GLU A 307 29.15 9.72 -4.81
N TRP A 308 29.29 9.53 -6.13
CA TRP A 308 28.20 9.72 -7.08
C TRP A 308 26.99 8.84 -6.77
N ALA A 309 27.22 7.63 -6.25
CA ALA A 309 26.14 6.69 -5.91
C ALA A 309 25.28 7.23 -4.76
N VAL A 310 25.88 7.91 -3.78
CA VAL A 310 25.14 8.56 -2.69
C VAL A 310 24.23 9.66 -3.23
N GLY A 311 24.72 10.48 -4.16
CA GLY A 311 23.90 11.49 -4.84
C GLY A 311 22.71 10.88 -5.58
N VAL A 312 22.92 9.76 -6.28
CA VAL A 312 21.86 9.02 -6.95
C VAL A 312 20.84 8.47 -5.95
N PHE A 313 21.27 7.90 -4.81
CA PHE A 313 20.37 7.44 -3.75
C PHE A 313 19.45 8.56 -3.27
N LYS A 314 20.02 9.73 -2.92
CA LYS A 314 19.23 10.89 -2.45
C LYS A 314 18.18 11.34 -3.48
N LEU A 315 18.55 11.38 -4.76
CA LEU A 315 17.62 11.70 -5.84
C LEU A 315 16.52 10.65 -5.96
N LEU A 316 16.88 9.36 -5.89
CA LEU A 316 15.92 8.28 -6.08
C LEU A 316 14.97 8.08 -4.90
N VAL A 317 15.33 8.47 -3.68
CA VAL A 317 14.37 8.54 -2.56
C VAL A 317 13.25 9.54 -2.86
N ILE A 318 13.55 10.65 -3.50
CA ILE A 318 12.57 11.66 -3.91
C ILE A 318 11.64 11.08 -5.00
N THR A 319 12.23 10.52 -6.08
CA THR A 319 11.43 9.94 -7.16
C THR A 319 10.63 8.72 -6.71
N GLY A 320 11.17 7.93 -5.77
CA GLY A 320 10.48 6.80 -5.14
C GLY A 320 9.30 7.24 -4.28
N SER A 321 9.47 8.27 -3.47
CA SER A 321 8.37 8.85 -2.68
C SER A 321 7.26 9.39 -3.59
N PHE A 322 7.62 10.06 -4.69
CA PHE A 322 6.69 10.50 -5.72
C PHE A 322 5.94 9.32 -6.36
N ALA A 323 6.67 8.29 -6.79
CA ALA A 323 6.09 7.12 -7.44
C ALA A 323 5.13 6.37 -6.51
N CYS A 324 5.52 6.20 -5.25
CA CYS A 324 4.69 5.59 -4.21
C CYS A 324 3.41 6.42 -3.95
N GLY A 325 3.54 7.73 -3.75
CA GLY A 325 2.40 8.63 -3.55
C GLY A 325 1.42 8.60 -4.74
N MET A 326 1.94 8.63 -5.98
CA MET A 326 1.14 8.49 -7.19
C MET A 326 0.45 7.12 -7.27
N ALA A 327 1.09 6.04 -6.84
CA ALA A 327 0.49 4.72 -6.80
C ALA A 327 -0.65 4.66 -5.78
N PHE A 328 -0.48 5.22 -4.58
CA PHE A 328 -1.54 5.33 -3.57
C PHE A 328 -2.69 6.23 -4.02
N HIS A 329 -2.41 7.35 -4.70
CA HIS A 329 -3.43 8.17 -5.33
C HIS A 329 -4.31 7.36 -6.28
N ASN A 330 -3.69 6.57 -7.15
CA ASN A 330 -4.42 5.71 -8.10
C ASN A 330 -5.27 4.65 -7.38
N CYS A 331 -4.78 4.11 -6.27
CA CYS A 331 -5.54 3.19 -5.43
C CYS A 331 -6.77 3.88 -4.80
N ALA A 332 -6.58 5.03 -4.16
CA ALA A 332 -7.64 5.82 -3.55
C ALA A 332 -8.72 6.21 -4.58
N ALA A 333 -8.30 6.72 -5.75
CA ALA A 333 -9.22 7.09 -6.82
C ALA A 333 -10.06 5.89 -7.31
N ARG A 334 -9.47 4.68 -7.38
CA ARG A 334 -10.21 3.47 -7.77
C ARG A 334 -11.19 2.99 -6.72
N TYR A 335 -10.87 3.12 -5.44
CA TYR A 335 -11.84 2.82 -4.38
C TYR A 335 -12.99 3.82 -4.35
N LEU A 336 -12.69 5.13 -4.47
CA LEU A 336 -13.73 6.17 -4.60
C LEU A 336 -14.62 5.93 -5.84
N TYR A 337 -14.01 5.55 -6.96
CA TYR A 337 -14.73 5.19 -8.18
C TYR A 337 -15.60 3.94 -7.98
N ALA A 338 -15.08 2.89 -7.36
CA ALA A 338 -15.83 1.65 -7.12
C ALA A 338 -17.06 1.90 -6.24
N LEU A 339 -16.91 2.66 -5.16
CA LEU A 339 -18.02 3.06 -4.30
C LEU A 339 -19.00 4.01 -5.02
N GLY A 340 -18.47 4.94 -5.84
CA GLY A 340 -19.28 5.90 -6.57
C GLY A 340 -20.18 5.27 -7.62
N ARG A 341 -19.68 4.29 -8.39
CA ARG A 341 -20.44 3.67 -9.48
C ARG A 341 -21.60 2.78 -9.02
N GLU A 342 -21.61 2.36 -7.75
CA GLU A 342 -22.76 1.67 -7.16
C GLU A 342 -23.99 2.57 -6.97
N ASN A 343 -23.79 3.89 -7.11
CA ASN A 343 -24.86 4.90 -7.06
C ASN A 343 -25.73 4.79 -5.80
N LEU A 344 -25.11 4.46 -4.67
CA LEU A 344 -25.80 4.35 -3.39
C LEU A 344 -26.34 5.70 -2.91
N PHE A 345 -25.60 6.77 -3.16
CA PHE A 345 -25.99 8.14 -2.85
C PHE A 345 -26.40 8.90 -4.11
N PRO A 346 -27.29 9.90 -4.00
CA PRO A 346 -27.71 10.71 -5.13
C PRO A 346 -26.50 11.27 -5.89
N PHE A 347 -26.53 11.17 -7.22
CA PHE A 347 -25.49 11.64 -8.14
C PHE A 347 -24.11 10.92 -8.04
N ALA A 348 -23.88 10.03 -7.09
CA ALA A 348 -22.58 9.36 -6.94
C ALA A 348 -22.14 8.63 -8.22
N GLY A 349 -23.03 7.93 -8.90
CA GLY A 349 -22.75 7.27 -10.18
C GLY A 349 -22.43 8.23 -11.34
N ARG A 350 -22.99 9.45 -11.30
CA ARG A 350 -22.74 10.47 -12.32
C ARG A 350 -21.52 11.36 -12.01
N THR A 351 -20.95 11.25 -10.83
CA THR A 351 -19.77 11.99 -10.35
C THR A 351 -18.60 11.03 -10.10
N LEU A 352 -18.44 10.52 -8.89
CA LEU A 352 -17.34 9.64 -8.50
C LEU A 352 -17.27 8.36 -9.37
N GLY A 353 -18.42 7.79 -9.75
CA GLY A 353 -18.52 6.60 -10.60
C GLY A 353 -18.32 6.86 -12.09
N ARG A 354 -17.89 8.07 -12.50
CA ARG A 354 -17.71 8.44 -13.89
C ARG A 354 -16.29 8.16 -14.36
N SER A 355 -16.15 7.45 -15.48
CA SER A 355 -14.89 7.32 -16.21
C SER A 355 -14.76 8.37 -17.33
N HIS A 356 -13.52 8.75 -17.67
CA HIS A 356 -13.25 9.69 -18.75
C HIS A 356 -13.51 9.05 -20.11
N SER A 357 -14.27 9.72 -20.99
CA SER A 357 -14.70 9.16 -22.28
C SER A 357 -13.55 8.76 -23.21
N ARG A 358 -12.43 9.50 -23.20
CA ARG A 358 -11.25 9.26 -24.06
C ARG A 358 -10.18 8.42 -23.36
N HIS A 359 -9.90 8.71 -22.09
CA HIS A 359 -8.80 8.08 -21.35
C HIS A 359 -9.23 6.85 -20.56
N GLY A 360 -10.53 6.71 -20.25
CA GLY A 360 -11.06 5.64 -19.42
C GLY A 360 -10.56 5.67 -17.98
N SER A 361 -10.00 6.79 -17.52
CA SER A 361 -9.53 7.01 -16.16
C SER A 361 -10.68 7.41 -15.24
N PRO A 362 -10.61 7.14 -13.92
CA PRO A 362 -11.58 7.61 -12.94
C PRO A 362 -11.32 9.07 -12.55
N HIS A 363 -11.34 9.99 -13.54
CA HIS A 363 -10.85 11.37 -13.42
C HIS A 363 -11.56 12.18 -12.34
N VAL A 364 -12.88 12.01 -12.14
CA VAL A 364 -13.60 12.74 -11.08
C VAL A 364 -13.17 12.25 -9.72
N ALA A 365 -13.08 10.92 -9.51
CA ALA A 365 -12.61 10.35 -8.27
C ALA A 365 -11.15 10.74 -7.98
N SER A 366 -10.29 10.80 -9.02
CA SER A 366 -8.91 11.30 -8.93
C SER A 366 -8.85 12.75 -8.50
N THR A 367 -9.68 13.65 -9.12
CA THR A 367 -9.74 15.05 -8.70
C THR A 367 -10.21 15.21 -7.26
N VAL A 368 -11.22 14.46 -6.84
CA VAL A 368 -11.71 14.47 -5.46
C VAL A 368 -10.60 14.01 -4.50
N GLN A 369 -9.85 12.97 -4.86
CA GLN A 369 -8.69 12.51 -4.09
C GLN A 369 -7.62 13.60 -3.94
N THR A 370 -7.24 14.26 -5.03
CA THR A 370 -6.29 15.40 -4.99
C THR A 370 -6.76 16.48 -4.04
N VAL A 371 -8.05 16.83 -4.10
CA VAL A 371 -8.63 17.86 -3.19
C VAL A 371 -8.55 17.40 -1.73
N ILE A 372 -8.93 16.16 -1.44
CA ILE A 372 -8.88 15.64 -0.07
C ILE A 372 -7.45 15.61 0.46
N ALA A 373 -6.50 15.09 -0.31
CA ALA A 373 -5.09 15.07 0.08
C ALA A 373 -4.54 16.48 0.29
N THR A 374 -4.92 17.43 -0.57
CA THR A 374 -4.58 18.85 -0.41
C THR A 374 -5.12 19.43 0.91
N LEU A 375 -6.37 19.16 1.24
CA LEU A 375 -6.98 19.63 2.49
C LEU A 375 -6.29 19.04 3.72
N ILE A 376 -5.91 17.76 3.67
CA ILE A 376 -5.16 17.10 4.74
C ILE A 376 -3.79 17.79 4.93
N VAL A 377 -3.03 17.97 3.85
CA VAL A 377 -1.71 18.61 3.90
C VAL A 377 -1.82 20.05 4.42
N LEU A 378 -2.82 20.80 3.96
CA LEU A 378 -3.08 22.16 4.45
C LEU A 378 -3.44 22.20 5.94
N LEU A 379 -4.25 21.25 6.43
CA LEU A 379 -4.60 21.16 7.84
C LEU A 379 -3.35 20.98 8.71
N PHE A 380 -2.45 20.09 8.32
CA PHE A 380 -1.19 19.89 9.03
C PHE A 380 -0.29 21.13 8.95
N PHE A 381 -0.22 21.79 7.80
CA PHE A 381 0.55 23.01 7.64
C PHE A 381 0.03 24.15 8.54
N ILE A 382 -1.28 24.42 8.53
CA ILE A 382 -1.89 25.47 9.36
C ILE A 382 -1.71 25.20 10.85
N THR A 383 -1.65 23.92 11.24
CA THR A 383 -1.40 23.52 12.64
C THR A 383 0.09 23.49 13.00
N GLY A 384 0.98 23.94 12.10
CA GLY A 384 2.42 24.07 12.35
C GLY A 384 3.15 22.72 12.46
N LYS A 385 2.65 21.70 11.75
CA LYS A 385 3.19 20.33 11.81
C LYS A 385 4.30 20.11 10.79
N ASP A 386 5.28 19.27 11.18
CA ASP A 386 6.41 18.89 10.35
C ASP A 386 6.01 17.88 9.26
N PRO A 387 6.51 18.01 8.01
CA PRO A 387 6.13 17.14 6.91
C PRO A 387 6.60 15.69 7.09
N TYR A 388 7.72 15.44 7.77
CA TYR A 388 8.24 14.11 8.03
C TYR A 388 7.79 13.56 9.38
N ALA A 389 8.12 14.28 10.46
CA ALA A 389 7.87 13.79 11.81
C ALA A 389 6.36 13.67 12.16
N ASP A 390 5.51 14.56 11.60
CA ASP A 390 4.07 14.53 11.88
C ASP A 390 3.27 13.96 10.69
N ILE A 391 3.34 14.60 9.49
CA ILE A 391 2.47 14.21 8.36
C ILE A 391 2.76 12.77 7.93
N TYR A 392 4.00 12.51 7.54
CA TYR A 392 4.37 11.18 7.07
C TYR A 392 4.13 10.12 8.16
N THR A 393 4.69 10.34 9.34
CA THR A 393 4.69 9.34 10.41
C THR A 393 3.28 9.01 10.89
N LEU A 394 2.44 10.00 11.17
CA LEU A 394 1.11 9.78 11.72
C LEU A 394 0.13 9.23 10.67
N LEU A 395 0.17 9.77 9.44
CA LEU A 395 -0.73 9.31 8.39
C LEU A 395 -0.34 7.93 7.85
N ALA A 396 0.96 7.63 7.75
CA ALA A 396 1.42 6.30 7.40
C ALA A 396 1.03 5.26 8.46
N LEU A 397 1.11 5.64 9.76
CA LEU A 397 0.67 4.78 10.84
C LEU A 397 -0.83 4.52 10.81
N LEU A 398 -1.64 5.57 10.58
CA LEU A 398 -3.09 5.47 10.41
C LEU A 398 -3.45 4.55 9.24
N GLY A 399 -2.82 4.77 8.08
CA GLY A 399 -3.03 3.94 6.90
C GLY A 399 -2.62 2.49 7.11
N THR A 400 -1.45 2.25 7.73
CA THR A 400 -0.95 0.90 8.03
C THR A 400 -1.88 0.13 8.96
N MET A 401 -2.43 0.79 9.98
CA MET A 401 -3.42 0.16 10.87
C MET A 401 -4.67 -0.26 10.09
N GLY A 402 -5.20 0.63 9.26
CA GLY A 402 -6.40 0.34 8.47
C GLY A 402 -6.20 -0.83 7.50
N ILE A 403 -5.09 -0.81 6.73
CA ILE A 403 -4.85 -1.85 5.72
C ILE A 403 -4.56 -3.22 6.35
N MET A 404 -3.77 -3.30 7.42
CA MET A 404 -3.42 -4.57 8.06
C MET A 404 -4.66 -5.27 8.67
N ILE A 405 -5.59 -4.51 9.25
CA ILE A 405 -6.86 -5.04 9.75
C ILE A 405 -7.68 -5.63 8.59
N VAL A 406 -7.81 -4.90 7.49
CA VAL A 406 -8.57 -5.36 6.33
C VAL A 406 -7.90 -6.55 5.63
N GLN A 407 -6.58 -6.59 5.55
CA GLN A 407 -5.84 -7.74 5.04
C GLN A 407 -6.07 -8.98 5.91
N ALA A 408 -6.02 -8.84 7.23
CA ALA A 408 -6.32 -9.94 8.15
C ALA A 408 -7.74 -10.48 7.94
N LEU A 409 -8.74 -9.58 7.83
CA LEU A 409 -10.12 -9.98 7.49
C LEU A 409 -10.19 -10.71 6.15
N CYS A 410 -9.50 -10.19 5.12
CA CYS A 410 -9.53 -10.77 3.78
C CYS A 410 -8.94 -12.19 3.74
N ALA A 411 -7.94 -12.49 4.56
CA ALA A 411 -7.40 -13.84 4.66
C ALA A 411 -8.48 -14.87 5.06
N PHE A 412 -9.31 -14.53 6.05
CA PHE A 412 -10.41 -15.40 6.49
C PHE A 412 -11.56 -15.42 5.50
N VAL A 413 -11.79 -14.32 4.78
CA VAL A 413 -12.79 -14.25 3.69
C VAL A 413 -12.54 -15.33 2.64
N VAL A 414 -11.28 -15.60 2.27
CA VAL A 414 -10.93 -16.65 1.30
C VAL A 414 -11.48 -18.01 1.76
N ILE A 415 -11.29 -18.34 3.04
CA ILE A 415 -11.72 -19.60 3.60
C ILE A 415 -13.27 -19.71 3.55
N VAL A 416 -13.95 -18.66 4.03
CA VAL A 416 -15.42 -18.61 4.04
C VAL A 416 -16.00 -18.68 2.63
N TYR A 417 -15.40 -17.96 1.66
CA TYR A 417 -15.87 -17.94 0.29
C TYR A 417 -15.81 -19.32 -0.38
N PHE A 418 -14.68 -20.04 -0.24
CA PHE A 418 -14.47 -21.32 -0.92
C PHE A 418 -14.99 -22.54 -0.16
N HIS A 419 -15.06 -22.49 1.17
CA HIS A 419 -15.43 -23.65 1.99
C HIS A 419 -16.71 -23.45 2.80
N GLY A 420 -17.15 -22.21 3.04
CA GLY A 420 -18.38 -21.90 3.76
C GLY A 420 -19.59 -21.64 2.85
N ASN A 421 -19.37 -21.18 1.61
CA ASN A 421 -20.45 -20.88 0.69
C ASN A 421 -20.79 -22.09 -0.18
N LYS A 422 -22.04 -22.59 -0.09
CA LYS A 422 -22.53 -23.79 -0.80
C LYS A 422 -22.33 -23.72 -2.33
N GLU A 423 -22.42 -22.53 -2.94
CA GLU A 423 -22.24 -22.33 -4.39
C GLU A 423 -20.80 -22.52 -4.86
N ASN A 424 -19.83 -22.41 -3.95
CA ASN A 424 -18.40 -22.48 -4.24
C ASN A 424 -17.73 -23.74 -3.67
N ILE A 425 -18.48 -24.60 -2.96
CA ILE A 425 -17.99 -25.89 -2.49
C ILE A 425 -17.56 -26.72 -3.71
N GLY A 426 -16.30 -27.24 -3.68
CA GLY A 426 -15.70 -27.95 -4.80
C GLY A 426 -14.84 -27.12 -5.73
N LYS A 427 -14.92 -25.77 -5.68
CA LYS A 427 -14.02 -24.88 -6.39
C LYS A 427 -12.75 -24.56 -5.58
N GLY A 428 -12.75 -24.86 -4.29
CA GLY A 428 -11.66 -24.63 -3.36
C GLY A 428 -10.56 -25.69 -3.48
N HIS A 429 -9.35 -25.32 -3.03
CA HIS A 429 -8.22 -26.22 -2.92
C HIS A 429 -7.75 -26.20 -1.46
N TRP A 430 -7.63 -27.37 -0.83
CA TRP A 430 -7.35 -27.50 0.60
C TRP A 430 -6.19 -26.62 1.09
N PHE A 431 -5.08 -26.52 0.33
CA PHE A 431 -3.94 -25.68 0.68
C PHE A 431 -4.15 -24.21 0.29
N LYS A 432 -4.47 -23.95 -1.02
CA LYS A 432 -4.49 -22.57 -1.55
C LYS A 432 -5.62 -21.72 -1.00
N THR A 433 -6.76 -22.31 -0.65
CA THR A 433 -7.94 -21.60 -0.17
C THR A 433 -8.32 -21.98 1.29
N GLY A 434 -7.57 -22.89 1.90
CA GLY A 434 -7.75 -23.32 3.30
C GLY A 434 -6.53 -23.00 4.15
N VAL A 435 -5.50 -23.84 4.07
CA VAL A 435 -4.34 -23.77 4.99
C VAL A 435 -3.52 -22.50 4.79
N ALA A 436 -3.17 -22.13 3.54
CA ALA A 436 -2.35 -20.95 3.28
C ALA A 436 -3.00 -19.66 3.79
N PRO A 437 -4.28 -19.32 3.45
CA PRO A 437 -4.91 -18.13 3.98
C PRO A 437 -5.15 -18.20 5.50
N LEU A 438 -5.33 -19.40 6.09
CA LEU A 438 -5.42 -19.53 7.55
C LEU A 438 -4.12 -19.13 8.24
N LEU A 439 -2.99 -19.69 7.81
CA LEU A 439 -1.67 -19.37 8.37
C LEU A 439 -1.28 -17.91 8.09
N GLY A 440 -1.54 -17.42 6.86
CA GLY A 440 -1.35 -16.03 6.51
C GLY A 440 -2.19 -15.08 7.38
N GLY A 441 -3.48 -15.40 7.60
CA GLY A 441 -4.37 -14.63 8.45
C GLY A 441 -3.95 -14.62 9.92
N MET A 442 -3.51 -15.76 10.46
CA MET A 442 -2.94 -15.82 11.82
C MET A 442 -1.69 -14.95 11.95
N GLY A 443 -0.79 -15.00 10.95
CA GLY A 443 0.37 -14.14 10.88
C GLY A 443 -0.02 -12.66 10.83
N MET A 444 -1.02 -12.29 10.04
CA MET A 444 -1.53 -10.91 9.96
C MET A 444 -2.14 -10.43 11.30
N ILE A 445 -2.86 -11.28 12.02
CA ILE A 445 -3.35 -10.95 13.37
C ILE A 445 -2.17 -10.68 14.31
N TYR A 446 -1.13 -11.50 14.26
CA TYR A 446 0.07 -11.28 15.06
C TYR A 446 0.75 -9.95 14.72
N ILE A 447 0.79 -9.56 13.45
CA ILE A 447 1.34 -8.27 13.04
C ILE A 447 0.46 -7.11 13.52
N VAL A 448 -0.86 -7.23 13.48
CA VAL A 448 -1.77 -6.24 14.07
C VAL A 448 -1.49 -6.08 15.57
N TYR A 449 -1.27 -7.19 16.28
CA TYR A 449 -0.83 -7.14 17.68
C TYR A 449 0.50 -6.40 17.85
N LEU A 450 1.51 -6.69 17.01
CA LEU A 450 2.80 -5.99 17.05
C LEU A 450 2.65 -4.49 16.73
N LEU A 451 1.77 -4.13 15.79
CA LEU A 451 1.45 -2.74 15.49
C LEU A 451 0.97 -2.01 16.75
N PHE A 452 -0.05 -2.53 17.43
CA PHE A 452 -0.56 -1.91 18.66
C PHE A 452 0.51 -1.84 19.76
N LYS A 453 1.29 -2.89 19.93
CA LYS A 453 2.35 -2.94 20.94
C LYS A 453 3.47 -1.91 20.69
N ASN A 454 3.82 -1.66 19.42
CA ASN A 454 4.95 -0.81 19.04
C ASN A 454 4.51 0.54 18.42
N MET A 455 3.21 0.88 18.49
CA MET A 455 2.65 2.05 17.84
C MET A 455 3.28 3.36 18.35
N ALA A 456 3.51 3.48 19.67
CA ALA A 456 4.18 4.65 20.25
C ALA A 456 5.62 4.80 19.76
N PHE A 457 6.34 3.69 19.64
CA PHE A 457 7.69 3.68 19.09
C PHE A 457 7.68 4.12 17.61
N ALA A 458 6.76 3.60 16.81
CA ALA A 458 6.62 3.94 15.40
C ALA A 458 6.25 5.43 15.18
N ALA A 459 5.48 6.01 16.10
CA ALA A 459 5.13 7.42 16.05
C ALA A 459 6.25 8.36 16.51
N GLY A 460 7.27 7.84 17.23
CA GLY A 460 8.39 8.65 17.72
C GLY A 460 7.95 9.87 18.52
N ALA A 461 8.47 11.06 18.19
CA ALA A 461 8.10 12.32 18.85
C ALA A 461 6.61 12.67 18.70
N ALA A 462 5.97 12.26 17.60
CA ALA A 462 4.56 12.51 17.34
C ALA A 462 3.61 11.68 18.23
N ALA A 463 4.11 10.71 19.02
CA ALA A 463 3.32 9.91 19.96
C ALA A 463 2.65 10.74 21.08
N SER A 464 3.15 11.93 21.36
CA SER A 464 2.54 12.87 22.30
C SER A 464 1.36 13.66 21.74
N SER A 465 1.11 13.58 20.41
CA SER A 465 0.07 14.36 19.76
C SER A 465 -1.33 13.79 20.02
N SER A 466 -2.34 14.66 20.06
CA SER A 466 -3.74 14.24 20.15
C SER A 466 -4.16 13.38 18.94
N PHE A 467 -3.60 13.65 17.77
CA PHE A 467 -3.89 12.89 16.57
C PHE A 467 -3.41 11.43 16.69
N TYR A 468 -2.22 11.19 17.28
CA TYR A 468 -1.72 9.85 17.56
C TYR A 468 -2.73 9.03 18.38
N HIS A 469 -3.26 9.59 19.47
CA HIS A 469 -4.24 8.92 20.32
C HIS A 469 -5.59 8.69 19.61
N ALA A 470 -5.90 9.48 18.58
CA ALA A 470 -7.11 9.34 17.78
C ALA A 470 -7.01 8.23 16.70
N ILE A 471 -5.81 7.81 16.30
CA ILE A 471 -5.61 6.86 15.19
C ILE A 471 -6.47 5.59 15.30
N PRO A 472 -6.46 4.82 16.40
CA PRO A 472 -7.29 3.62 16.51
C PRO A 472 -8.79 3.92 16.42
N TRP A 473 -9.21 5.05 16.97
CA TRP A 473 -10.60 5.49 16.93
C TRP A 473 -11.05 5.95 15.56
N ILE A 474 -10.17 6.58 14.77
CA ILE A 474 -10.44 6.94 13.38
C ILE A 474 -10.67 5.68 12.56
N VAL A 475 -9.81 4.66 12.68
CA VAL A 475 -9.98 3.38 11.97
C VAL A 475 -11.29 2.71 12.36
N LEU A 476 -11.59 2.64 13.67
CA LEU A 476 -12.84 2.08 14.18
C LEU A 476 -14.06 2.87 13.68
N ALA A 477 -13.99 4.21 13.72
CA ALA A 477 -15.08 5.08 13.25
C ALA A 477 -15.34 4.88 11.74
N CYS A 478 -14.30 4.78 10.91
CA CYS A 478 -14.45 4.50 9.48
C CYS A 478 -15.10 3.12 9.23
N PHE A 479 -14.68 2.11 9.98
CA PHE A 479 -15.25 0.77 9.88
C PHE A 479 -16.73 0.76 10.30
N CYS A 480 -17.06 1.36 11.45
CA CYS A 480 -18.43 1.47 11.94
C CYS A 480 -19.30 2.33 11.02
N PHE A 481 -18.76 3.41 10.44
CA PHE A 481 -19.49 4.26 9.50
C PHE A 481 -19.86 3.50 8.23
N GLY A 482 -18.92 2.74 7.65
CA GLY A 482 -19.21 1.88 6.51
C GLY A 482 -20.25 0.80 6.84
N ALA A 483 -20.15 0.17 8.01
CA ALA A 483 -21.17 -0.78 8.47
C ALA A 483 -22.55 -0.12 8.63
N ALA A 484 -22.61 1.07 9.22
CA ALA A 484 -23.84 1.82 9.41
C ALA A 484 -24.52 2.18 8.08
N ILE A 485 -23.74 2.59 7.06
CA ILE A 485 -24.26 2.82 5.70
C ILE A 485 -24.94 1.56 5.15
N ALA A 486 -24.29 0.40 5.25
CA ALA A 486 -24.84 -0.84 4.74
C ALA A 486 -26.09 -1.30 5.53
N VAL A 487 -26.08 -1.13 6.85
CA VAL A 487 -27.26 -1.42 7.71
C VAL A 487 -28.42 -0.48 7.37
N TRP A 488 -28.14 0.80 7.14
CA TRP A 488 -29.16 1.76 6.70
C TRP A 488 -29.86 1.28 5.41
N PHE A 489 -29.09 0.90 4.38
CA PHE A 489 -29.67 0.39 3.14
C PHE A 489 -30.36 -0.97 3.32
N TYR A 490 -29.87 -1.82 4.22
CA TYR A 490 -30.54 -3.07 4.56
C TYR A 490 -31.95 -2.84 5.12
N LEU A 491 -32.11 -1.82 5.96
CA LEU A 491 -33.39 -1.51 6.62
C LEU A 491 -34.34 -0.69 5.74
N PHE A 492 -33.83 0.24 4.92
CA PHE A 492 -34.65 1.26 4.26
C PHE A 492 -34.62 1.21 2.73
N ASP A 493 -33.64 0.54 2.11
CA ASP A 493 -33.52 0.45 0.64
C ASP A 493 -32.88 -0.88 0.21
N ALA A 494 -33.67 -1.93 0.18
CA ALA A 494 -33.20 -3.28 -0.16
C ALA A 494 -32.60 -3.38 -1.58
N GLN A 495 -33.00 -2.49 -2.52
CA GLN A 495 -32.45 -2.49 -3.87
C GLN A 495 -31.00 -2.03 -3.86
N LYS A 496 -30.70 -0.91 -3.20
CA LYS A 496 -29.34 -0.41 -3.02
C LYS A 496 -28.49 -1.36 -2.19
N TYR A 497 -29.04 -1.95 -1.13
CA TYR A 497 -28.33 -2.97 -0.35
C TYR A 497 -27.82 -4.12 -1.21
N ARG A 498 -28.62 -4.57 -2.19
CA ARG A 498 -28.26 -5.69 -3.09
C ARG A 498 -27.07 -5.39 -3.99
N VAL A 499 -26.80 -4.12 -4.30
CA VAL A 499 -25.72 -3.69 -5.20
C VAL A 499 -24.38 -3.62 -4.47
N ILE A 500 -24.36 -3.40 -3.15
CA ILE A 500 -23.16 -3.22 -2.32
C ILE A 500 -22.13 -4.33 -2.59
N GLY A 501 -20.95 -3.97 -3.09
CA GLY A 501 -19.81 -4.83 -3.37
C GLY A 501 -20.05 -5.88 -4.46
N ARG A 502 -21.08 -5.72 -5.32
CA ARG A 502 -21.47 -6.72 -6.32
C ARG A 502 -21.18 -6.32 -7.76
N ILE A 503 -20.68 -5.09 -7.99
CA ILE A 503 -20.25 -4.69 -9.33
C ILE A 503 -18.87 -5.31 -9.60
N VAL A 504 -18.91 -6.40 -10.36
CA VAL A 504 -17.74 -7.15 -10.82
C VAL A 504 -17.80 -7.30 -12.34
N LEU A 505 -16.67 -7.52 -12.99
CA LEU A 505 -16.65 -7.92 -14.39
C LEU A 505 -17.21 -9.33 -14.49
N THR A 506 -18.34 -9.47 -15.20
CA THR A 506 -18.81 -10.76 -15.71
C THR A 506 -18.18 -10.96 -17.08
N ASP A 507 -17.74 -12.19 -17.36
CA ASP A 507 -17.39 -12.58 -18.73
C ASP A 507 -18.70 -12.62 -19.51
N ASP A 508 -18.92 -11.68 -20.43
CA ASP A 508 -19.92 -11.78 -21.48
C ASP A 508 -19.31 -12.56 -22.66
#